data_04103ed0a29c623e4e740c6de8f7617d
#
_entry.id   04103ed0a29c623e4e740c6de8f7617d
#
_cell.length_a   1.000
_cell.length_b   1.000
_cell.length_c   1.000
_cell.angle_alpha   90.00
_cell.angle_beta   90.00
_cell.angle_gamma   90.00
#
_symmetry.space_group_name_H-M   'P 1'
#
loop_
_entity.id
_entity.type
_entity.pdbx_description
1 polymer ?
#
loop_
_entity_poly.entity_id
_entity_poly.type
_entity_poly.pdbx_seq_one_letter_code
_entity_poly.pdbx_strand_id
1 'polypeptide(L)'
;IMVRGRAKAFLAGPPLLKAATGEIATDEELGGAEMHCSISGVAEYLAEDDADGIRIARDILARLPWNDRLPMRAVKTWKEPRYPVEQLAGVVPTDFRQPYDMRELLARLIDDSDFLEFKPLYGSSTVCGHGAIEGHPCGFIGNNGPIDPQGATKATQFIQLCCQSGTPIVYLQNTTCLLYTSDAADDMQC
;
A
#
# COMPACT_ATOMS: atom_id res chain seq x y z
N ILE A 1 5.11 7.60 -8.28
CA ILE A 1 3.92 8.49 -8.31
C ILE A 1 3.59 8.79 -9.76
N MET A 2 2.34 8.64 -10.15
CA MET A 2 1.88 9.02 -11.49
C MET A 2 0.69 9.99 -11.36
N VAL A 3 0.65 11.01 -12.23
CA VAL A 3 -0.42 12.02 -12.22
C VAL A 3 -1.54 11.58 -13.16
N ARG A 4 -2.77 11.56 -12.65
CA ARG A 4 -3.98 11.16 -13.36
C ARG A 4 -4.13 11.88 -14.71
N GLY A 5 -4.42 11.13 -15.78
CA GLY A 5 -4.65 11.65 -17.13
C GLY A 5 -3.47 12.36 -17.79
N ARG A 6 -2.30 12.47 -17.15
CA ARG A 6 -1.10 13.14 -17.68
C ARG A 6 0.11 12.22 -17.76
N ALA A 7 0.35 11.42 -16.73
CA ALA A 7 1.50 10.52 -16.69
C ALA A 7 1.21 9.23 -17.45
N LYS A 8 2.16 8.83 -18.28
CA LYS A 8 2.10 7.59 -19.07
C LYS A 8 3.46 6.93 -19.06
N ALA A 9 3.47 5.60 -18.96
CA ALA A 9 4.69 4.81 -19.00
C ALA A 9 4.45 3.49 -19.75
N PHE A 10 5.17 3.26 -20.83
CA PHE A 10 5.13 2.01 -21.60
C PHE A 10 6.45 1.77 -22.34
N LEU A 11 6.78 0.51 -22.56
CA LEU A 11 7.95 0.14 -23.37
C LEU A 11 7.71 0.41 -24.86
N ALA A 12 6.48 0.18 -25.31
CA ALA A 12 6.07 0.34 -26.69
C ALA A 12 4.72 1.09 -26.73
N GLY A 13 4.65 2.21 -27.39
CA GLY A 13 3.41 2.96 -27.54
C GLY A 13 2.39 2.27 -28.46
N PRO A 14 1.12 2.73 -28.47
CA PRO A 14 0.05 2.13 -29.26
C PRO A 14 0.36 1.85 -30.73
N PRO A 15 1.11 2.72 -31.46
CA PRO A 15 1.47 2.42 -32.85
C PRO A 15 2.35 1.17 -32.99
N LEU A 16 3.28 0.96 -32.06
CA LEU A 16 4.17 -0.18 -32.08
C LEU A 16 3.45 -1.47 -31.66
N LEU A 17 2.56 -1.40 -30.66
CA LEU A 17 1.69 -2.50 -30.29
C LEU A 17 0.87 -2.98 -31.48
N LYS A 18 0.19 -2.04 -32.16
CA LYS A 18 -0.60 -2.33 -33.38
C LYS A 18 0.23 -2.98 -34.48
N ALA A 19 1.46 -2.51 -34.70
CA ALA A 19 2.33 -3.07 -35.73
C ALA A 19 2.83 -4.47 -35.39
N ALA A 20 3.06 -4.76 -34.09
CA ALA A 20 3.62 -6.04 -33.64
C ALA A 20 2.56 -7.13 -33.47
N THR A 21 1.39 -6.80 -32.92
CA THR A 21 0.35 -7.78 -32.53
C THR A 21 -0.98 -7.60 -33.24
N GLY A 22 -1.19 -6.46 -33.92
CA GLY A 22 -2.49 -6.10 -34.50
C GLY A 22 -3.48 -5.51 -33.47
N GLU A 23 -3.17 -5.55 -32.20
CA GLU A 23 -4.02 -5.01 -31.12
C GLU A 23 -4.09 -3.47 -31.17
N ILE A 24 -5.24 -2.94 -30.82
CA ILE A 24 -5.47 -1.49 -30.71
C ILE A 24 -5.78 -1.17 -29.27
N ALA A 25 -4.96 -0.32 -28.65
CA ALA A 25 -5.17 0.22 -27.33
C ALA A 25 -4.93 1.73 -27.35
N THR A 26 -5.59 2.46 -26.47
CA THR A 26 -5.29 3.86 -26.22
C THR A 26 -4.04 3.98 -25.34
N ASP A 27 -3.42 5.15 -25.31
CA ASP A 27 -2.31 5.45 -24.41
C ASP A 27 -2.67 5.18 -22.94
N GLU A 28 -3.90 5.51 -22.55
CA GLU A 28 -4.36 5.37 -21.17
C GLU A 28 -4.57 3.90 -20.79
N GLU A 29 -5.12 3.11 -21.70
CA GLU A 29 -5.29 1.66 -21.49
C GLU A 29 -3.95 0.91 -21.47
N LEU A 30 -2.98 1.37 -22.27
CA LEU A 30 -1.69 0.68 -22.38
C LEU A 30 -0.72 1.04 -21.25
N GLY A 31 -0.72 2.28 -20.79
CA GLY A 31 0.26 2.74 -19.81
C GLY A 31 -0.15 3.99 -19.05
N GLY A 32 -1.44 4.22 -18.87
CA GLY A 32 -1.96 5.34 -18.10
C GLY A 32 -1.71 5.19 -16.59
N ALA A 33 -1.83 6.30 -15.88
CA ALA A 33 -1.57 6.37 -14.45
C ALA A 33 -2.49 5.44 -13.64
N GLU A 34 -3.78 5.39 -13.97
CA GLU A 34 -4.74 4.53 -13.28
C GLU A 34 -4.46 3.05 -13.51
N MET A 35 -4.15 2.68 -14.74
CA MET A 35 -3.80 1.31 -15.10
C MET A 35 -2.57 0.85 -14.30
N HIS A 36 -1.52 1.66 -14.21
CA HIS A 36 -0.31 1.30 -13.48
C HIS A 36 -0.49 1.29 -11.96
N CYS A 37 -1.37 2.13 -11.43
CA CYS A 37 -1.63 2.16 -9.98
C CYS A 37 -2.60 1.06 -9.50
N SER A 38 -3.50 0.55 -10.38
CA SER A 38 -4.56 -0.37 -9.96
C SER A 38 -4.47 -1.77 -10.57
N ILE A 39 -3.95 -1.89 -11.79
CA ILE A 39 -3.93 -3.16 -12.52
C ILE A 39 -2.54 -3.79 -12.53
N SER A 40 -1.53 -3.07 -13.04
CA SER A 40 -0.17 -3.61 -13.14
C SER A 40 0.63 -3.52 -11.84
N GLY A 41 0.27 -2.59 -10.95
CA GLY A 41 0.99 -2.35 -9.70
C GLY A 41 2.40 -1.77 -9.88
N VAL A 42 2.74 -1.29 -11.07
CA VAL A 42 4.06 -0.69 -11.34
C VAL A 42 4.22 0.66 -10.63
N ALA A 43 3.13 1.44 -10.52
CA ALA A 43 3.15 2.70 -9.79
C ALA A 43 2.49 2.53 -8.40
N GLU A 44 3.06 3.20 -7.40
CA GLU A 44 2.60 3.12 -6.00
C GLU A 44 1.46 4.09 -5.70
N TYR A 45 1.53 5.28 -6.29
CA TYR A 45 0.65 6.39 -5.93
C TYR A 45 0.09 7.09 -7.17
N LEU A 46 -1.23 7.26 -7.16
CA LEU A 46 -1.96 8.07 -8.13
C LEU A 46 -2.17 9.46 -7.54
N ALA A 47 -1.63 10.47 -8.19
CA ALA A 47 -1.83 11.87 -7.83
C ALA A 47 -2.91 12.50 -8.72
N GLU A 48 -3.72 13.39 -8.15
CA GLU A 48 -4.75 14.09 -8.93
C GLU A 48 -4.16 15.15 -9.86
N ASP A 49 -3.12 15.85 -9.38
CA ASP A 49 -2.38 16.86 -10.15
C ASP A 49 -0.91 16.92 -9.73
N ASP A 50 -0.14 17.83 -10.33
CA ASP A 50 1.29 17.98 -10.04
C ASP A 50 1.55 18.45 -8.60
N ALA A 51 0.67 19.27 -8.03
CA ALA A 51 0.80 19.75 -6.66
C ALA A 51 0.58 18.59 -5.67
N ASP A 52 -0.42 17.75 -5.91
CA ASP A 52 -0.68 16.54 -5.14
C ASP A 52 0.48 15.54 -5.28
N GLY A 53 1.04 15.38 -6.49
CA GLY A 53 2.23 14.56 -6.71
C GLY A 53 3.43 15.00 -5.88
N ILE A 54 3.67 16.31 -5.78
CA ILE A 54 4.73 16.89 -4.93
C ILE A 54 4.41 16.66 -3.44
N ARG A 55 3.17 16.84 -3.02
CA ARG A 55 2.73 16.57 -1.64
C ARG A 55 3.01 15.11 -1.26
N ILE A 56 2.58 14.15 -2.08
CA ILE A 56 2.82 12.72 -1.86
C ILE A 56 4.33 12.43 -1.80
N ALA A 57 5.13 13.00 -2.72
CA ALA A 57 6.59 12.82 -2.69
C ALA A 57 7.22 13.31 -1.39
N ARG A 58 6.77 14.45 -0.87
CA ARG A 58 7.24 14.98 0.42
C ARG A 58 6.83 14.09 1.58
N ASP A 59 5.61 13.54 1.57
CA ASP A 59 5.12 12.62 2.60
C ASP A 59 5.95 11.32 2.63
N ILE A 60 6.32 10.79 1.46
CA ILE A 60 7.20 9.63 1.35
C ILE A 60 8.58 9.94 1.93
N LEU A 61 9.20 11.04 1.48
CA LEU A 61 10.54 11.43 1.92
C LEU A 61 10.60 11.71 3.43
N ALA A 62 9.52 12.25 4.00
CA ALA A 62 9.45 12.51 5.44
C ALA A 62 9.49 11.25 6.30
N ARG A 63 9.13 10.09 5.73
CA ARG A 63 9.09 8.80 6.43
C ARG A 63 10.36 7.96 6.24
N LEU A 64 11.23 8.34 5.29
CA LEU A 64 12.47 7.61 5.05
C LEU A 64 13.56 8.02 6.05
N PRO A 65 14.26 7.08 6.70
CA PRO A 65 15.37 7.35 7.60
C PRO A 65 16.66 7.60 6.80
N TRP A 66 16.60 8.44 5.80
CA TRP A 66 17.65 8.62 4.80
C TRP A 66 18.89 9.40 5.29
N ASN A 67 18.96 9.67 6.57
CA ASN A 67 20.08 10.43 7.12
C ASN A 67 20.50 9.97 8.53
N ASP A 68 20.69 8.65 8.70
CA ASP A 68 21.09 8.04 9.97
C ASP A 68 22.51 8.48 10.44
N ARG A 69 23.27 9.12 9.55
CA ARG A 69 24.63 9.63 9.86
C ARG A 69 24.64 11.05 10.39
N LEU A 70 23.54 11.77 10.37
CA LEU A 70 23.46 13.07 11.01
C LEU A 70 23.18 12.90 12.51
N PRO A 71 24.07 13.45 13.37
CA PRO A 71 23.81 13.43 14.80
C PRO A 71 22.53 14.22 15.09
N MET A 72 21.67 13.64 15.89
CA MET A 72 20.41 14.17 16.40
C MET A 72 19.22 14.14 15.42
N ARG A 73 18.58 13.00 15.40
CA ARG A 73 17.12 13.00 15.28
C ARG A 73 16.57 13.59 16.58
N ALA A 74 16.02 14.79 16.53
CA ALA A 74 15.19 15.27 17.61
C ALA A 74 14.11 14.19 17.85
N VAL A 75 13.93 13.77 19.09
CA VAL A 75 12.81 12.91 19.48
C VAL A 75 11.56 13.61 18.97
N LYS A 76 10.91 13.06 17.95
CA LYS A 76 9.66 13.62 17.48
C LYS A 76 8.68 13.50 18.63
N THR A 77 8.17 14.63 19.10
CA THR A 77 7.01 14.63 19.96
C THR A 77 5.90 13.92 19.21
N TRP A 78 5.44 12.81 19.74
CA TRP A 78 4.34 12.06 19.16
C TRP A 78 2.99 12.59 19.70
N LYS A 79 1.93 12.29 19.01
CA LYS A 79 0.56 12.64 19.40
C LYS A 79 -0.26 11.35 19.50
N GLU A 80 -1.17 11.33 20.47
CA GLU A 80 -2.15 10.25 20.57
C GLU A 80 -2.92 10.07 19.24
N PRO A 81 -3.40 8.84 18.96
CA PRO A 81 -4.34 8.62 17.87
C PRO A 81 -5.53 9.56 17.97
N ARG A 82 -6.06 10.01 16.84
CA ARG A 82 -7.24 10.90 16.79
C ARG A 82 -8.52 10.22 17.28
N TYR A 83 -8.53 8.89 17.26
CA TYR A 83 -9.63 8.07 17.72
C TYR A 83 -9.21 7.29 18.97
N PRO A 84 -10.05 7.27 20.04
CA PRO A 84 -9.70 6.59 21.28
C PRO A 84 -9.48 5.10 21.11
N VAL A 85 -8.45 4.57 21.73
CA VAL A 85 -8.08 3.13 21.66
C VAL A 85 -9.17 2.24 22.26
N GLU A 86 -9.95 2.74 23.21
CA GLU A 86 -11.08 2.03 23.84
C GLU A 86 -12.17 1.65 22.83
N GLN A 87 -12.26 2.37 21.71
CA GLN A 87 -13.20 2.07 20.63
C GLN A 87 -12.83 0.79 19.84
N LEU A 88 -11.62 0.25 20.00
CA LEU A 88 -11.19 -0.98 19.31
C LEU A 88 -12.15 -2.15 19.60
N ALA A 89 -12.69 -2.23 20.81
CA ALA A 89 -13.67 -3.25 21.17
C ALA A 89 -14.97 -3.18 20.34
N GLY A 90 -15.28 -2.00 19.76
CA GLY A 90 -16.43 -1.82 18.87
C GLY A 90 -16.08 -1.92 17.38
N VAL A 91 -14.81 -1.79 17.02
CA VAL A 91 -14.33 -1.90 15.63
C VAL A 91 -14.17 -3.36 15.21
N VAL A 92 -13.58 -4.17 16.11
CA VAL A 92 -13.38 -5.60 15.84
C VAL A 92 -14.62 -6.38 16.27
N PRO A 93 -15.36 -6.98 15.33
CA PRO A 93 -16.58 -7.72 15.66
C PRO A 93 -16.27 -8.95 16.54
N THR A 94 -17.20 -9.29 17.43
CA THR A 94 -17.13 -10.54 18.19
C THR A 94 -17.38 -11.78 17.32
N ASP A 95 -18.14 -11.64 16.25
CA ASP A 95 -18.29 -12.66 15.21
C ASP A 95 -17.18 -12.50 14.17
N PHE A 96 -16.21 -13.42 14.18
CA PHE A 96 -15.06 -13.43 13.26
C PHE A 96 -15.43 -13.53 11.77
N ARG A 97 -16.70 -13.83 11.45
CA ARG A 97 -17.21 -13.84 10.07
C ARG A 97 -17.60 -12.46 9.56
N GLN A 98 -17.71 -11.49 10.45
CA GLN A 98 -18.00 -10.11 10.05
C GLN A 98 -16.71 -9.42 9.66
N PRO A 99 -16.60 -8.92 8.41
CA PRO A 99 -15.43 -8.17 8.00
C PRO A 99 -15.40 -6.80 8.67
N TYR A 100 -14.20 -6.29 8.91
CA TYR A 100 -13.95 -4.90 9.31
C TYR A 100 -12.78 -4.33 8.52
N ASP A 101 -12.71 -3.02 8.37
CA ASP A 101 -11.60 -2.38 7.67
C ASP A 101 -10.40 -2.25 8.63
N MET A 102 -9.28 -2.80 8.24
CA MET A 102 -8.01 -2.72 8.98
C MET A 102 -7.57 -1.27 9.23
N ARG A 103 -7.94 -0.35 8.34
CA ARG A 103 -7.65 1.08 8.50
C ARG A 103 -8.33 1.69 9.71
N GLU A 104 -9.51 1.20 10.09
CA GLU A 104 -10.20 1.62 11.31
C GLU A 104 -9.44 1.22 12.58
N LEU A 105 -8.79 0.06 12.55
CA LEU A 105 -7.92 -0.39 13.63
C LEU A 105 -6.65 0.46 13.68
N LEU A 106 -5.99 0.67 12.54
CA LEU A 106 -4.79 1.50 12.44
C LEU A 106 -5.04 2.94 12.90
N ALA A 107 -6.20 3.52 12.57
CA ALA A 107 -6.56 4.88 12.99
C ALA A 107 -6.63 5.06 14.52
N ARG A 108 -6.72 3.97 15.30
CA ARG A 108 -6.75 3.95 16.77
C ARG A 108 -5.47 3.45 17.41
N LEU A 109 -4.50 3.02 16.60
CA LEU A 109 -3.21 2.50 17.09
C LEU A 109 -2.03 3.41 16.79
N ILE A 110 -2.07 4.14 15.67
CA ILE A 110 -0.92 4.91 15.20
C ILE A 110 -1.02 6.38 15.58
N ASP A 111 0.13 6.99 15.80
CA ASP A 111 0.29 8.39 16.19
C ASP A 111 -0.45 9.33 15.23
N ASP A 112 -1.23 10.29 15.79
CA ASP A 112 -2.05 11.27 15.05
C ASP A 112 -2.96 10.62 13.97
N SER A 113 -3.16 9.30 14.01
CA SER A 113 -3.82 8.50 12.94
C SER A 113 -3.19 8.74 11.55
N ASP A 114 -1.89 9.10 11.52
CA ASP A 114 -1.16 9.47 10.30
C ASP A 114 -0.62 8.21 9.60
N PHE A 115 -1.41 7.67 8.70
CA PHE A 115 -1.09 6.48 7.91
C PHE A 115 -0.85 6.80 6.45
N LEU A 116 0.36 6.53 5.95
CA LEU A 116 0.68 6.60 4.52
C LEU A 116 0.55 5.20 3.92
N GLU A 117 -0.60 4.93 3.31
CA GLU A 117 -0.86 3.63 2.68
C GLU A 117 -0.03 3.46 1.41
N PHE A 118 0.64 2.30 1.30
CA PHE A 118 1.42 1.90 0.14
C PHE A 118 0.51 1.19 -0.87
N LYS A 119 0.51 1.66 -2.12
CA LYS A 119 -0.29 1.11 -3.24
C LYS A 119 -1.77 0.93 -2.87
N PRO A 120 -2.49 1.99 -2.46
CA PRO A 120 -3.87 1.85 -1.96
C PRO A 120 -4.84 1.26 -3.00
N LEU A 121 -4.58 1.44 -4.28
CA LEU A 121 -5.43 0.99 -5.38
C LEU A 121 -5.08 -0.42 -5.91
N TYR A 122 -3.91 -0.97 -5.55
CA TYR A 122 -3.45 -2.27 -5.99
C TYR A 122 -3.54 -3.29 -4.86
N GLY A 123 -4.08 -4.48 -5.12
CA GLY A 123 -4.27 -5.51 -4.11
C GLY A 123 -4.99 -4.97 -2.87
N SER A 124 -6.17 -4.37 -3.07
CA SER A 124 -6.88 -3.57 -2.05
C SER A 124 -7.32 -4.37 -0.82
N SER A 125 -7.41 -5.71 -0.93
CA SER A 125 -7.66 -6.61 0.20
C SER A 125 -6.48 -6.67 1.19
N THR A 126 -5.27 -6.30 0.75
CA THR A 126 -4.07 -6.22 1.59
C THR A 126 -3.74 -4.76 1.86
N VAL A 127 -3.63 -4.40 3.13
CA VAL A 127 -3.33 -3.05 3.59
C VAL A 127 -1.87 -3.01 4.03
N CYS A 128 -1.06 -2.19 3.36
CA CYS A 128 0.34 -1.96 3.70
C CYS A 128 0.58 -0.46 3.81
N GLY A 129 1.41 -0.01 4.75
CA GLY A 129 1.73 1.41 4.84
C GLY A 129 2.62 1.77 6.02
N HIS A 130 3.02 3.02 6.06
CA HIS A 130 3.89 3.59 7.09
C HIS A 130 3.09 4.43 8.09
N GLY A 131 3.44 4.30 9.35
CA GLY A 131 2.96 5.11 10.45
C GLY A 131 4.00 5.16 11.56
N ALA A 132 3.59 5.55 12.77
CA ALA A 132 4.44 5.50 13.95
C ALA A 132 3.62 5.09 15.17
N ILE A 133 4.28 4.52 16.18
CA ILE A 133 3.74 4.24 17.50
C ILE A 133 4.67 4.90 18.52
N GLU A 134 4.14 5.82 19.33
CA GLU A 134 4.90 6.57 20.34
C GLU A 134 6.18 7.19 19.77
N GLY A 135 6.08 7.76 18.56
CA GLY A 135 7.20 8.38 17.86
C GLY A 135 8.13 7.39 17.13
N HIS A 136 7.92 6.10 17.24
CA HIS A 136 8.74 5.07 16.58
C HIS A 136 8.15 4.71 15.20
N PRO A 137 8.86 5.03 14.09
CA PRO A 137 8.39 4.69 12.75
C PRO A 137 8.26 3.18 12.56
N CYS A 138 7.12 2.74 12.03
CA CYS A 138 6.81 1.35 11.75
C CYS A 138 6.16 1.20 10.37
N GLY A 139 6.41 0.06 9.72
CA GLY A 139 5.58 -0.44 8.64
C GLY A 139 4.45 -1.29 9.21
N PHE A 140 3.29 -1.24 8.61
CA PHE A 140 2.13 -2.04 8.98
C PHE A 140 1.69 -2.88 7.79
N ILE A 141 1.39 -4.15 8.05
CA ILE A 141 0.79 -5.07 7.08
C ILE A 141 -0.41 -5.71 7.72
N GLY A 142 -1.57 -5.56 7.08
CA GLY A 142 -2.82 -6.18 7.50
C GLY A 142 -3.67 -6.55 6.29
N ASN A 143 -4.85 -7.07 6.54
CA ASN A 143 -5.74 -7.49 5.46
C ASN A 143 -7.21 -7.28 5.81
N ASN A 144 -8.00 -6.93 4.80
CA ASN A 144 -9.46 -6.76 4.86
C ASN A 144 -10.22 -7.97 4.33
N GLY A 145 -9.50 -8.98 3.87
CA GLY A 145 -10.06 -10.20 3.29
C GLY A 145 -8.96 -11.20 2.97
N PRO A 146 -9.23 -12.23 2.17
CA PRO A 146 -8.20 -13.17 1.71
C PRO A 146 -7.07 -12.44 1.00
N ILE A 147 -5.84 -12.90 1.18
CA ILE A 147 -4.69 -12.35 0.45
C ILE A 147 -4.67 -12.96 -0.93
N ASP A 148 -4.96 -12.15 -1.94
CA ASP A 148 -4.91 -12.51 -3.35
C ASP A 148 -3.48 -12.34 -3.94
N PRO A 149 -3.22 -12.77 -5.19
CA PRO A 149 -1.89 -12.64 -5.80
C PRO A 149 -1.38 -11.20 -5.88
N GLN A 150 -2.25 -10.22 -6.12
CA GLN A 150 -1.88 -8.80 -6.13
C GLN A 150 -1.52 -8.33 -4.72
N GLY A 151 -2.30 -8.72 -3.72
CA GLY A 151 -2.03 -8.43 -2.31
C GLY A 151 -0.72 -9.05 -1.83
N ALA A 152 -0.42 -10.29 -2.25
CA ALA A 152 0.85 -10.94 -1.94
C ALA A 152 2.04 -10.20 -2.59
N THR A 153 1.91 -9.78 -3.84
CA THR A 153 2.92 -8.96 -4.54
C THR A 153 3.13 -7.63 -3.84
N LYS A 154 2.05 -6.94 -3.45
CA LYS A 154 2.10 -5.68 -2.70
C LYS A 154 2.82 -5.85 -1.37
N ALA A 155 2.45 -6.88 -0.60
CA ALA A 155 3.09 -7.18 0.68
C ALA A 155 4.58 -7.47 0.52
N THR A 156 4.97 -8.28 -0.48
CA THR A 156 6.37 -8.59 -0.78
C THR A 156 7.18 -7.34 -1.07
N GLN A 157 6.68 -6.45 -1.92
CA GLN A 157 7.36 -5.18 -2.24
C GLN A 157 7.49 -4.28 -1.01
N PHE A 158 6.43 -4.22 -0.18
CA PHE A 158 6.45 -3.43 1.03
C PHE A 158 7.43 -3.97 2.08
N ILE A 159 7.52 -5.30 2.24
CA ILE A 159 8.52 -5.95 3.10
C ILE A 159 9.94 -5.59 2.64
N GLN A 160 10.21 -5.69 1.33
CA GLN A 160 11.52 -5.32 0.78
C GLN A 160 11.85 -3.84 1.06
N LEU A 161 10.89 -2.95 0.89
CA LEU A 161 11.04 -1.52 1.19
C LEU A 161 11.39 -1.29 2.67
N CYS A 162 10.67 -1.93 3.60
CA CYS A 162 10.93 -1.83 5.03
C CYS A 162 12.29 -2.43 5.41
N CYS A 163 12.67 -3.57 4.81
CA CYS A 163 14.00 -4.18 5.04
C CYS A 163 15.13 -3.25 4.58
N GLN A 164 15.00 -2.62 3.41
CA GLN A 164 16.01 -1.70 2.89
C GLN A 164 16.13 -0.42 3.72
N SER A 165 15.02 0.06 4.27
CA SER A 165 14.99 1.26 5.11
C SER A 165 15.26 0.99 6.59
N GLY A 166 15.39 -0.27 7.00
CA GLY A 166 15.54 -0.65 8.42
C GLY A 166 14.30 -0.34 9.26
N THR A 167 13.11 -0.29 8.64
CA THR A 167 11.85 0.01 9.31
C THR A 167 11.25 -1.27 9.90
N PRO A 168 10.97 -1.36 11.21
CA PRO A 168 10.31 -2.52 11.80
C PRO A 168 8.88 -2.67 11.27
N ILE A 169 8.41 -3.92 11.15
CA ILE A 169 7.08 -4.21 10.61
C ILE A 169 6.19 -4.79 11.71
N VAL A 170 4.98 -4.25 11.81
CA VAL A 170 3.88 -4.78 12.63
C VAL A 170 2.90 -5.50 11.72
N TYR A 171 2.66 -6.78 11.99
CA TYR A 171 1.69 -7.58 11.27
C TYR A 171 0.36 -7.63 12.04
N LEU A 172 -0.71 -7.21 11.39
CA LEU A 172 -2.07 -7.24 11.92
C LEU A 172 -2.87 -8.27 11.11
N GLN A 173 -2.76 -9.51 11.52
CA GLN A 173 -3.30 -10.62 10.76
C GLN A 173 -4.77 -10.87 11.08
N ASN A 174 -5.62 -10.76 10.06
CA ASN A 174 -7.03 -11.12 10.09
C ASN A 174 -7.38 -11.96 8.84
N THR A 175 -6.60 -13.02 8.61
CA THR A 175 -6.81 -13.86 7.42
C THR A 175 -7.03 -15.31 7.82
N THR A 176 -8.02 -15.90 7.18
CA THR A 176 -8.33 -17.33 7.29
C THR A 176 -7.84 -18.13 6.08
N CYS A 177 -7.47 -17.44 4.99
CA CYS A 177 -7.09 -18.08 3.73
C CYS A 177 -6.14 -17.20 2.92
N LEU A 178 -5.27 -17.86 2.16
CA LEU A 178 -4.50 -17.27 1.06
C LEU A 178 -5.14 -17.76 -0.24
N LEU A 179 -5.46 -16.84 -1.14
CA LEU A 179 -5.94 -17.19 -2.47
C LEU A 179 -4.74 -17.33 -3.41
N TYR A 180 -4.48 -18.57 -3.80
CA TYR A 180 -3.51 -18.87 -4.85
C TYR A 180 -4.17 -18.77 -6.23
N THR A 181 -3.38 -18.70 -7.29
CA THR A 181 -3.88 -18.86 -8.66
C THR A 181 -4.47 -20.27 -8.84
N SER A 182 -5.37 -20.41 -9.80
CA SER A 182 -6.12 -21.66 -10.04
C SER A 182 -5.24 -22.92 -10.11
N ASP A 183 -4.02 -22.80 -10.63
CA ASP A 183 -3.08 -23.92 -10.76
C ASP A 183 -2.51 -24.41 -9.43
N ALA A 184 -2.45 -23.55 -8.42
CA ALA A 184 -1.98 -23.92 -7.08
C ALA A 184 -3.10 -24.53 -6.21
N ALA A 185 -4.37 -24.25 -6.53
CA ALA A 185 -5.53 -24.79 -5.82
C ALA A 185 -5.82 -26.25 -6.19
N ASP A 186 -5.45 -26.68 -7.39
CA ASP A 186 -5.65 -28.06 -7.85
C ASP A 186 -4.61 -29.05 -7.23
N ASP A 187 -3.46 -28.56 -6.75
CA ASP A 187 -2.44 -29.38 -6.09
C ASP A 187 -2.65 -29.58 -4.59
N MET A 188 -3.62 -28.89 -3.98
CA MET A 188 -3.97 -29.03 -2.57
C MET A 188 -5.21 -29.89 -2.37
N GLN A 189 -5.15 -31.15 -2.72
CA GLN A 189 -6.02 -32.17 -2.14
C GLN A 189 -5.53 -32.48 -0.72
N CYS A 190 -6.11 -31.81 0.25
CA CYS A 190 -6.10 -32.27 1.64
C CYS A 190 -7.43 -32.93 1.96
#